data_32b4671a20f89e831330e6ca4e5c7bf6
#
_entry.id   32b4671a20f89e831330e6ca4e5c7bf6
#
_cell.length_a   1.000
_cell.length_b   1.000
_cell.length_c   1.000
_cell.angle_alpha   90.00
_cell.angle_beta   90.00
_cell.angle_gamma   90.00
#
_symmetry.space_group_name_H-M   'P 1'
#
loop_
_entity.id
_entity.type
_entity.pdbx_description
1 polymer ?
#
loop_
_entity_poly.entity_id
_entity_poly.type
_entity_poly.pdbx_seq_one_letter_code
_entity_poly.pdbx_strand_id
1 'polypeptide(L)'
;MVVAASDTFRAGAIEQLRGHTDKLNLKLVAQNYGSDPAAVAHDALLYAKSHKVDCVLIDSAGRMQTNKNLMEQITKISKVVSPDLKIFVGDSLAGNDTVSQAREFYKHTNFDGAVLTKSDADSRGGAALSIVAVTKKPVVYIGTGQGYDDLELFNKDTFLEKVFGSSVEPVAEPEPVVEPVAEPEPVVEPEIKESSTDPFDGIKTKDIEDFAELFDTPPPSSDKEAFEMGKKIRKWVADGRPK
;
A
#
# COMPACT_ATOMS: atom_id res chain seq x y z
N MET A 1 -20.81 -13.01 17.35
CA MET A 1 -19.86 -12.95 16.24
C MET A 1 -19.62 -14.36 15.70
N VAL A 2 -19.45 -14.48 14.39
CA VAL A 2 -19.04 -15.73 13.70
C VAL A 2 -17.82 -15.44 12.82
N VAL A 3 -16.94 -16.43 12.67
CA VAL A 3 -15.71 -16.30 11.87
C VAL A 3 -15.78 -17.28 10.70
N ALA A 4 -15.44 -16.82 9.49
CA ALA A 4 -15.35 -17.62 8.27
C ALA A 4 -13.89 -17.88 7.91
N ALA A 5 -13.49 -19.15 7.80
CA ALA A 5 -12.15 -19.56 7.37
C ALA A 5 -12.07 -19.61 5.84
N SER A 6 -11.96 -18.47 5.18
CA SER A 6 -11.90 -18.37 3.72
C SER A 6 -10.48 -18.44 3.15
N ASP A 7 -9.43 -18.59 3.97
CA ASP A 7 -8.09 -19.01 3.52
C ASP A 7 -8.03 -20.53 3.41
N THR A 8 -8.63 -21.07 2.35
CA THR A 8 -8.82 -22.50 2.17
C THR A 8 -7.63 -23.22 1.51
N PHE A 9 -6.66 -22.47 0.98
CA PHE A 9 -5.53 -23.04 0.23
C PHE A 9 -4.20 -23.01 0.99
N ARG A 10 -4.15 -22.36 2.15
CA ARG A 10 -2.95 -22.36 2.98
C ARG A 10 -3.03 -23.50 3.98
N ALA A 11 -2.03 -24.42 3.92
CA ALA A 11 -1.95 -25.51 4.87
C ALA A 11 -1.94 -25.00 6.32
N GLY A 12 -2.81 -25.52 7.18
CA GLY A 12 -2.92 -25.17 8.59
C GLY A 12 -3.66 -23.86 8.89
N ALA A 13 -4.10 -23.07 7.89
CA ALA A 13 -4.81 -21.80 8.17
C ALA A 13 -6.14 -22.04 8.89
N ILE A 14 -6.90 -23.03 8.46
CA ILE A 14 -8.19 -23.38 9.06
C ILE A 14 -8.00 -23.86 10.50
N GLU A 15 -7.00 -24.70 10.76
CA GLU A 15 -6.69 -25.22 12.11
C GLU A 15 -6.18 -24.12 13.03
N GLN A 16 -5.34 -23.21 12.51
CA GLN A 16 -4.86 -22.06 13.26
C GLN A 16 -6.04 -21.16 13.69
N LEU A 17 -6.93 -20.84 12.75
CA LEU A 17 -8.10 -20.01 13.02
C LEU A 17 -9.06 -20.74 14.00
N ARG A 18 -9.22 -22.06 13.88
CA ARG A 18 -9.99 -22.90 14.81
C ARG A 18 -9.45 -22.77 16.24
N GLY A 19 -8.13 -22.86 16.42
CA GLY A 19 -7.51 -22.68 17.74
C GLY A 19 -7.80 -21.32 18.36
N HIS A 20 -7.89 -20.24 17.58
CA HIS A 20 -8.30 -18.93 18.07
C HIS A 20 -9.79 -18.86 18.38
N THR A 21 -10.65 -19.37 17.51
CA THR A 21 -12.10 -19.34 17.75
C THR A 21 -12.50 -20.19 18.93
N ASP A 22 -11.86 -21.33 19.17
CA ASP A 22 -12.11 -22.19 20.34
C ASP A 22 -11.70 -21.47 21.64
N LYS A 23 -10.55 -20.79 21.69
CA LYS A 23 -10.10 -20.02 22.84
C LYS A 23 -11.06 -18.86 23.17
N LEU A 24 -11.64 -18.24 22.16
CA LEU A 24 -12.56 -17.11 22.30
C LEU A 24 -14.02 -17.52 22.39
N ASN A 25 -14.32 -18.83 22.37
CA ASN A 25 -15.67 -19.38 22.33
C ASN A 25 -16.52 -18.78 21.20
N LEU A 26 -15.94 -18.69 20.01
CA LEU A 26 -16.60 -18.17 18.81
C LEU A 26 -16.97 -19.29 17.85
N LYS A 27 -18.05 -19.08 17.09
CA LYS A 27 -18.42 -20.01 16.02
C LYS A 27 -17.51 -19.84 14.81
N LEU A 28 -16.86 -20.93 14.39
CA LEU A 28 -16.14 -21.03 13.14
C LEU A 28 -17.01 -21.69 12.07
N VAL A 29 -17.07 -21.06 10.89
CA VAL A 29 -17.57 -21.67 9.65
C VAL A 29 -16.38 -21.97 8.76
N ALA A 30 -16.18 -23.24 8.43
CA ALA A 30 -15.08 -23.72 7.62
C ALA A 30 -15.55 -24.87 6.74
N GLN A 31 -14.89 -25.03 5.59
CA GLN A 31 -15.03 -26.18 4.70
C GLN A 31 -13.69 -26.91 4.56
N ASN A 32 -13.62 -27.93 3.72
CA ASN A 32 -12.40 -28.68 3.48
C ASN A 32 -11.33 -27.83 2.77
N TYR A 33 -10.07 -28.24 2.92
CA TYR A 33 -8.95 -27.67 2.17
C TYR A 33 -9.27 -27.65 0.66
N GLY A 34 -8.98 -26.53 0.00
CA GLY A 34 -9.22 -26.32 -1.42
C GLY A 34 -10.67 -26.00 -1.82
N SER A 35 -11.58 -25.85 -0.84
CA SER A 35 -12.94 -25.39 -1.11
C SER A 35 -12.94 -23.94 -1.62
N ASP A 36 -14.03 -23.54 -2.29
CA ASP A 36 -14.20 -22.17 -2.78
C ASP A 36 -14.29 -21.16 -1.60
N PRO A 37 -13.35 -20.23 -1.45
CA PRO A 37 -13.36 -19.23 -0.40
C PRO A 37 -14.66 -18.42 -0.32
N ALA A 38 -15.27 -18.12 -1.46
CA ALA A 38 -16.51 -17.35 -1.52
C ALA A 38 -17.72 -18.15 -1.01
N ALA A 39 -17.71 -19.49 -1.20
CA ALA A 39 -18.74 -20.35 -0.64
C ALA A 39 -18.67 -20.40 0.89
N VAL A 40 -17.46 -20.51 1.46
CA VAL A 40 -17.26 -20.47 2.93
C VAL A 40 -17.77 -19.14 3.52
N ALA A 41 -17.42 -18.03 2.89
CA ALA A 41 -17.88 -16.70 3.32
C ALA A 41 -19.40 -16.57 3.24
N HIS A 42 -20.01 -17.07 2.18
CA HIS A 42 -21.47 -17.09 2.00
C HIS A 42 -22.18 -17.94 3.05
N ASP A 43 -21.65 -19.14 3.35
CA ASP A 43 -22.19 -20.02 4.39
C ASP A 43 -22.17 -19.36 5.77
N ALA A 44 -21.09 -18.60 6.09
CA ALA A 44 -20.99 -17.83 7.32
C ALA A 44 -22.07 -16.75 7.41
N LEU A 45 -22.37 -16.07 6.28
CA LEU A 45 -23.48 -15.10 6.20
C LEU A 45 -24.84 -15.77 6.42
N LEU A 46 -25.08 -16.91 5.80
CA LEU A 46 -26.32 -17.66 5.98
C LEU A 46 -26.48 -18.11 7.46
N TYR A 47 -25.39 -18.62 8.04
CA TYR A 47 -25.36 -18.97 9.47
C TYR A 47 -25.70 -17.75 10.35
N ALA A 48 -25.04 -16.62 10.12
CA ALA A 48 -25.26 -15.42 10.89
C ALA A 48 -26.71 -14.91 10.80
N LYS A 49 -27.29 -14.90 9.60
CA LYS A 49 -28.70 -14.52 9.40
C LYS A 49 -29.67 -15.45 10.12
N SER A 50 -29.46 -16.79 10.03
CA SER A 50 -30.35 -17.76 10.67
C SER A 50 -30.27 -17.76 12.19
N HIS A 51 -29.10 -17.39 12.76
CA HIS A 51 -28.86 -17.35 14.20
C HIS A 51 -28.88 -15.93 14.79
N LYS A 52 -29.25 -14.93 14.00
CA LYS A 52 -29.31 -13.52 14.41
C LYS A 52 -28.00 -13.03 15.01
N VAL A 53 -26.88 -13.34 14.33
CA VAL A 53 -25.53 -12.91 14.75
C VAL A 53 -25.22 -11.56 14.10
N ASP A 54 -24.76 -10.61 14.90
CA ASP A 54 -24.57 -9.21 14.46
C ASP A 54 -23.28 -8.98 13.68
N CYS A 55 -22.28 -9.87 13.80
CA CYS A 55 -20.97 -9.65 13.19
C CYS A 55 -20.40 -10.93 12.55
N VAL A 56 -19.95 -10.81 11.32
CA VAL A 56 -19.22 -11.87 10.58
C VAL A 56 -17.83 -11.36 10.25
N LEU A 57 -16.80 -12.05 10.73
CA LEU A 57 -15.41 -11.84 10.31
C LEU A 57 -15.04 -12.87 9.26
N ILE A 58 -14.51 -12.41 8.13
CA ILE A 58 -14.10 -13.27 7.03
C ILE A 58 -12.59 -13.18 6.89
N ASP A 59 -11.88 -14.25 7.27
CA ASP A 59 -10.45 -14.38 7.08
C ASP A 59 -10.16 -14.86 5.66
N SER A 60 -9.43 -14.07 4.88
CA SER A 60 -9.07 -14.40 3.50
C SER A 60 -7.57 -14.57 3.34
N ALA A 61 -7.16 -15.34 2.36
CA ALA A 61 -5.75 -15.47 2.00
C ALA A 61 -5.15 -14.09 1.65
N GLY A 62 -3.99 -13.77 2.21
CA GLY A 62 -3.36 -12.44 2.14
C GLY A 62 -1.99 -12.40 1.47
N ARG A 63 -1.44 -13.53 1.09
CA ARG A 63 -0.05 -13.57 0.60
C ARG A 63 0.03 -13.57 -0.92
N MET A 64 1.00 -12.79 -1.41
CA MET A 64 1.54 -12.67 -2.75
C MET A 64 0.75 -11.73 -3.69
N GLN A 65 1.22 -10.50 -3.71
CA GLN A 65 0.80 -9.42 -4.63
C GLN A 65 0.81 -9.83 -6.11
N THR A 66 1.60 -10.84 -6.46
CA THR A 66 1.79 -11.31 -7.85
C THR A 66 0.82 -12.42 -8.26
N ASN A 67 0.02 -12.95 -7.33
CA ASN A 67 -0.91 -14.03 -7.67
C ASN A 67 -2.26 -13.46 -8.10
N LYS A 68 -2.44 -13.35 -9.42
CA LYS A 68 -3.69 -12.90 -10.04
C LYS A 68 -4.91 -13.69 -9.56
N ASN A 69 -4.76 -15.00 -9.38
CA ASN A 69 -5.84 -15.88 -8.91
C ASN A 69 -6.30 -15.50 -7.50
N LEU A 70 -5.37 -15.08 -6.63
CA LEU A 70 -5.70 -14.67 -5.27
C LEU A 70 -6.51 -13.37 -5.26
N MET A 71 -6.11 -12.39 -6.06
CA MET A 71 -6.85 -11.12 -6.19
C MET A 71 -8.25 -11.34 -6.77
N GLU A 72 -8.40 -12.26 -7.71
CA GLU A 72 -9.70 -12.66 -8.25
C GLU A 72 -10.58 -13.34 -7.19
N GLN A 73 -10.00 -14.21 -6.34
CA GLN A 73 -10.71 -14.84 -5.22
C GLN A 73 -11.21 -13.81 -4.20
N ILE A 74 -10.37 -12.86 -3.78
CA ILE A 74 -10.76 -11.80 -2.85
C ILE A 74 -11.85 -10.92 -3.45
N THR A 75 -11.72 -10.57 -4.73
CA THR A 75 -12.76 -9.83 -5.46
C THR A 75 -14.07 -10.62 -5.52
N LYS A 76 -14.00 -11.93 -5.73
CA LYS A 76 -15.18 -12.82 -5.73
C LYS A 76 -15.85 -12.86 -4.36
N ILE A 77 -15.08 -13.05 -3.27
CA ILE A 77 -15.59 -12.98 -1.90
C ILE A 77 -16.32 -11.65 -1.70
N SER A 78 -15.66 -10.53 -1.98
CA SER A 78 -16.24 -9.20 -1.81
C SER A 78 -17.54 -9.00 -2.58
N LYS A 79 -17.66 -9.55 -3.79
CA LYS A 79 -18.90 -9.49 -4.59
C LYS A 79 -20.01 -10.34 -4.03
N VAL A 80 -19.67 -11.55 -3.52
CA VAL A 80 -20.66 -12.52 -3.02
C VAL A 80 -21.26 -12.07 -1.68
N VAL A 81 -20.41 -11.54 -0.78
CA VAL A 81 -20.86 -11.18 0.57
C VAL A 81 -21.20 -9.71 0.75
N SER A 82 -20.76 -8.83 -0.15
CA SER A 82 -20.94 -7.37 -0.08
C SER A 82 -20.63 -6.83 1.33
N PRO A 83 -19.38 -6.94 1.81
CA PRO A 83 -19.06 -6.63 3.19
C PRO A 83 -19.25 -5.15 3.49
N ASP A 84 -19.69 -4.81 4.71
CA ASP A 84 -19.82 -3.44 5.20
C ASP A 84 -18.45 -2.77 5.36
N LEU A 85 -17.43 -3.55 5.73
CA LEU A 85 -16.07 -3.06 5.97
C LEU A 85 -15.03 -4.03 5.41
N LYS A 86 -14.07 -3.50 4.69
CA LYS A 86 -12.90 -4.23 4.17
C LYS A 86 -11.64 -3.67 4.78
N ILE A 87 -10.89 -4.50 5.47
CA ILE A 87 -9.66 -4.12 6.18
C ILE A 87 -8.46 -4.79 5.54
N PHE A 88 -7.47 -3.99 5.20
CA PHE A 88 -6.14 -4.48 4.82
C PHE A 88 -5.32 -4.72 6.09
N VAL A 89 -4.71 -5.90 6.22
CA VAL A 89 -3.80 -6.21 7.33
C VAL A 89 -2.38 -6.35 6.78
N GLY A 90 -1.49 -5.46 7.20
CA GLY A 90 -0.11 -5.38 6.72
C GLY A 90 0.91 -5.58 7.85
N ASP A 91 2.12 -6.00 7.48
CA ASP A 91 3.27 -6.12 8.37
C ASP A 91 4.10 -4.84 8.31
N SER A 92 4.22 -4.11 9.43
CA SER A 92 4.99 -2.85 9.49
C SER A 92 6.47 -3.03 9.13
N LEU A 93 7.03 -4.22 9.40
CA LEU A 93 8.45 -4.50 9.19
C LEU A 93 8.79 -4.84 7.72
N ALA A 94 7.80 -5.18 6.91
CA ALA A 94 8.04 -5.54 5.52
C ALA A 94 8.30 -4.32 4.59
N GLY A 95 8.25 -3.11 5.14
CA GLY A 95 8.65 -1.89 4.43
C GLY A 95 7.91 -1.68 3.09
N ASN A 96 8.66 -1.54 2.00
CA ASN A 96 8.11 -1.32 0.67
C ASN A 96 7.20 -2.46 0.17
N ASP A 97 7.42 -3.69 0.64
CA ASP A 97 6.58 -4.83 0.26
C ASP A 97 5.16 -4.64 0.80
N THR A 98 5.00 -4.20 2.04
CA THR A 98 3.68 -3.89 2.61
C THR A 98 2.98 -2.78 1.83
N VAL A 99 3.71 -1.74 1.43
CA VAL A 99 3.16 -0.64 0.62
C VAL A 99 2.69 -1.13 -0.75
N SER A 100 3.49 -1.98 -1.39
CA SER A 100 3.15 -2.58 -2.69
C SER A 100 1.93 -3.50 -2.57
N GLN A 101 1.85 -4.29 -1.50
CA GLN A 101 0.69 -5.11 -1.17
C GLN A 101 -0.57 -4.25 -0.96
N ALA A 102 -0.47 -3.21 -0.14
CA ALA A 102 -1.59 -2.32 0.13
C ALA A 102 -2.12 -1.66 -1.16
N ARG A 103 -1.21 -1.20 -2.04
CA ARG A 103 -1.57 -0.61 -3.33
C ARG A 103 -2.32 -1.60 -4.22
N GLU A 104 -1.84 -2.84 -4.32
CA GLU A 104 -2.45 -3.86 -5.15
C GLU A 104 -3.80 -4.32 -4.59
N PHE A 105 -3.90 -4.57 -3.28
CA PHE A 105 -5.17 -4.86 -2.62
C PHE A 105 -6.18 -3.71 -2.80
N TYR A 106 -5.73 -2.46 -2.69
CA TYR A 106 -6.60 -1.31 -2.87
C TYR A 106 -7.21 -1.25 -4.27
N LYS A 107 -6.43 -1.52 -5.32
CA LYS A 107 -6.93 -1.57 -6.69
C LYS A 107 -8.05 -2.60 -6.89
N HIS A 108 -7.96 -3.77 -6.23
CA HIS A 108 -8.90 -4.86 -6.41
C HIS A 108 -10.09 -4.83 -5.47
N THR A 109 -9.90 -4.34 -4.25
CA THR A 109 -10.92 -4.41 -3.19
C THR A 109 -11.48 -3.06 -2.78
N ASN A 110 -10.74 -1.98 -3.04
CA ASN A 110 -11.06 -0.65 -2.50
C ASN A 110 -11.34 -0.72 -0.99
N PHE A 111 -10.37 -1.25 -0.22
CA PHE A 111 -10.53 -1.42 1.23
C PHE A 111 -10.76 -0.07 1.96
N ASP A 112 -11.35 -0.13 3.14
CA ASP A 112 -11.82 1.05 3.87
C ASP A 112 -10.82 1.58 4.89
N GLY A 113 -9.96 0.69 5.42
CA GLY A 113 -8.91 1.03 6.36
C GLY A 113 -7.83 -0.04 6.43
N ALA A 114 -6.72 0.28 7.10
CA ALA A 114 -5.60 -0.63 7.30
C ALA A 114 -5.37 -0.91 8.80
N VAL A 115 -4.91 -2.12 9.09
CA VAL A 115 -4.34 -2.53 10.37
C VAL A 115 -2.89 -2.90 10.13
N LEU A 116 -1.99 -2.37 10.95
CA LEU A 116 -0.57 -2.66 10.86
C LEU A 116 -0.13 -3.50 12.05
N THR A 117 0.43 -4.67 11.77
CA THR A 117 1.00 -5.57 12.79
C THR A 117 2.46 -5.30 13.02
N LYS A 118 3.00 -5.77 14.15
CA LYS A 118 4.42 -5.64 14.55
C LYS A 118 4.90 -4.18 14.68
N SER A 119 3.99 -3.29 15.07
CA SER A 119 4.31 -1.86 15.22
C SER A 119 5.19 -1.56 16.42
N ASP A 120 5.31 -2.49 17.37
CA ASP A 120 6.26 -2.48 18.49
C ASP A 120 7.72 -2.49 18.01
N ALA A 121 8.00 -3.22 16.94
CA ALA A 121 9.34 -3.32 16.35
C ALA A 121 9.62 -2.30 15.24
N ASP A 122 8.60 -1.56 14.76
CA ASP A 122 8.75 -0.50 13.76
C ASP A 122 9.03 0.86 14.42
N SER A 123 10.31 1.21 14.52
CA SER A 123 10.73 2.49 15.11
C SER A 123 10.46 3.71 14.23
N ARG A 124 10.29 3.54 12.92
CA ARG A 124 10.21 4.63 11.93
C ARG A 124 8.80 4.93 11.45
N GLY A 125 7.85 4.01 11.60
CA GLY A 125 6.47 4.17 11.16
C GLY A 125 6.29 4.39 9.64
N GLY A 126 7.30 4.10 8.83
CA GLY A 126 7.32 4.39 7.41
C GLY A 126 6.21 3.67 6.63
N ALA A 127 5.85 2.46 7.05
CA ALA A 127 4.77 1.69 6.44
C ALA A 127 3.42 2.42 6.56
N ALA A 128 3.09 2.95 7.74
CA ALA A 128 1.82 3.66 7.96
C ALA A 128 1.69 4.90 7.07
N LEU A 129 2.72 5.75 7.04
CA LEU A 129 2.73 6.95 6.21
C LEU A 129 2.59 6.61 4.72
N SER A 130 3.34 5.61 4.26
CA SER A 130 3.34 5.21 2.85
C SER A 130 2.02 4.61 2.42
N ILE A 131 1.37 3.78 3.25
CA ILE A 131 0.05 3.20 2.95
C ILE A 131 -0.99 4.31 2.83
N VAL A 132 -1.03 5.25 3.78
CA VAL A 132 -1.95 6.39 3.72
C VAL A 132 -1.68 7.23 2.47
N ALA A 133 -0.41 7.48 2.13
CA ALA A 133 -0.05 8.27 0.96
C ALA A 133 -0.53 7.64 -0.35
N VAL A 134 -0.38 6.31 -0.52
CA VAL A 134 -0.70 5.62 -1.78
C VAL A 134 -2.18 5.22 -1.92
N THR A 135 -2.88 4.97 -0.80
CA THR A 135 -4.28 4.48 -0.82
C THR A 135 -5.29 5.55 -0.43
N LYS A 136 -4.85 6.61 0.25
CA LYS A 136 -5.71 7.64 0.88
C LYS A 136 -6.70 7.06 1.89
N LYS A 137 -6.38 5.86 2.44
CA LYS A 137 -7.19 5.20 3.47
C LYS A 137 -6.49 5.26 4.82
N PRO A 138 -7.25 5.38 5.93
CA PRO A 138 -6.65 5.52 7.25
C PRO A 138 -6.04 4.19 7.72
N VAL A 139 -5.00 4.28 8.52
CA VAL A 139 -4.64 3.22 9.46
C VAL A 139 -5.60 3.36 10.66
N VAL A 140 -6.28 2.28 11.02
CA VAL A 140 -7.30 2.29 12.08
C VAL A 140 -6.80 1.65 13.37
N TYR A 141 -6.00 0.60 13.26
CA TYR A 141 -5.41 -0.09 14.40
C TYR A 141 -3.94 -0.44 14.13
N ILE A 142 -3.20 -0.60 15.22
CA ILE A 142 -1.84 -1.13 15.25
C ILE A 142 -1.76 -2.32 16.20
N GLY A 143 -1.10 -3.39 15.78
CA GLY A 143 -0.77 -4.53 16.62
C GLY A 143 0.61 -4.34 17.23
N THR A 144 0.69 -4.41 18.55
CA THR A 144 1.90 -4.14 19.36
C THR A 144 2.45 -5.37 20.06
N GLY A 145 1.84 -6.55 19.83
CA GLY A 145 2.27 -7.80 20.45
C GLY A 145 1.56 -9.03 19.89
N GLN A 146 1.45 -10.08 20.71
CA GLN A 146 0.90 -11.41 20.34
C GLN A 146 -0.41 -11.74 21.04
N GLY A 147 -0.80 -10.99 22.05
CA GLY A 147 -2.05 -11.14 22.80
C GLY A 147 -3.25 -10.53 22.10
N TYR A 148 -4.44 -10.88 22.57
CA TYR A 148 -5.67 -10.28 22.03
C TYR A 148 -5.86 -8.81 22.44
N ASP A 149 -5.22 -8.41 23.55
CA ASP A 149 -5.24 -7.03 24.06
C ASP A 149 -4.14 -6.16 23.43
N ASP A 150 -3.22 -6.75 22.64
CA ASP A 150 -2.11 -6.04 21.99
C ASP A 150 -2.55 -5.42 20.64
N LEU A 151 -3.77 -4.94 20.58
CA LEU A 151 -4.35 -4.22 19.44
C LEU A 151 -4.83 -2.85 19.90
N GLU A 152 -4.17 -1.80 19.43
CA GLU A 152 -4.42 -0.43 19.84
C GLU A 152 -5.05 0.38 18.70
N LEU A 153 -5.92 1.33 19.06
CA LEU A 153 -6.39 2.33 18.10
C LEU A 153 -5.23 3.19 17.62
N PHE A 154 -5.14 3.39 16.32
CA PHE A 154 -4.12 4.26 15.74
C PHE A 154 -4.36 5.71 16.19
N ASN A 155 -3.42 6.29 16.92
CA ASN A 155 -3.42 7.68 17.33
C ASN A 155 -2.41 8.45 16.46
N LYS A 156 -2.91 9.41 15.67
CA LYS A 156 -2.10 10.21 14.76
C LYS A 156 -1.06 11.05 15.49
N ASP A 157 -1.44 11.67 16.62
CA ASP A 157 -0.56 12.61 17.30
C ASP A 157 0.59 11.88 17.99
N THR A 158 0.30 10.80 18.73
CA THR A 158 1.33 9.91 19.30
C THR A 158 2.23 9.30 18.24
N PHE A 159 1.67 8.96 17.09
CA PHE A 159 2.44 8.43 15.96
C PHE A 159 3.38 9.48 15.38
N LEU A 160 2.92 10.71 15.15
CA LEU A 160 3.75 11.81 14.65
C LEU A 160 4.86 12.18 15.64
N GLU A 161 4.57 12.22 16.94
CA GLU A 161 5.57 12.41 17.98
C GLU A 161 6.66 11.32 17.95
N LYS A 162 6.25 10.04 17.78
CA LYS A 162 7.18 8.91 17.69
C LYS A 162 8.10 9.01 16.46
N VAL A 163 7.56 9.43 15.32
CA VAL A 163 8.29 9.45 14.03
C VAL A 163 9.14 10.70 13.87
N PHE A 164 8.64 11.85 14.28
CA PHE A 164 9.28 13.16 14.04
C PHE A 164 9.88 13.80 15.30
N GLY A 165 9.66 13.21 16.48
CA GLY A 165 10.04 13.78 17.77
C GLY A 165 9.10 14.92 18.21
N SER A 166 9.27 15.39 19.44
CA SER A 166 8.40 16.43 20.06
C SER A 166 8.54 17.82 19.46
N SER A 167 9.05 17.98 18.26
CA SER A 167 9.30 19.27 17.59
C SER A 167 8.34 19.58 16.44
N VAL A 168 7.14 19.00 16.45
CA VAL A 168 6.07 19.48 15.55
C VAL A 168 5.35 20.62 16.27
N GLU A 169 5.86 21.83 16.16
CA GLU A 169 5.02 23.01 16.37
C GLU A 169 3.82 22.92 15.40
N PRO A 170 2.60 23.16 15.87
CA PRO A 170 1.45 23.14 14.97
C PRO A 170 1.68 24.15 13.87
N VAL A 171 1.82 23.68 12.63
CA VAL A 171 1.79 24.56 11.47
C VAL A 171 0.42 25.23 11.49
N ALA A 172 0.39 26.52 11.84
CA ALA A 172 -0.79 27.34 11.76
C ALA A 172 -1.38 27.20 10.35
N GLU A 173 -2.70 27.01 10.26
CA GLU A 173 -3.40 27.04 8.98
C GLU A 173 -2.99 28.32 8.23
N PRO A 174 -2.64 28.26 6.94
CA PRO A 174 -2.29 29.47 6.21
C PRO A 174 -3.53 30.36 6.14
N GLU A 175 -3.45 31.54 6.75
CA GLU A 175 -4.43 32.59 6.55
C GLU A 175 -4.53 32.95 5.06
N PRO A 176 -5.71 33.33 4.55
CA PRO A 176 -5.89 33.62 3.14
C PRO A 176 -5.01 34.82 2.77
N VAL A 177 -3.98 34.57 2.00
CA VAL A 177 -3.10 35.62 1.46
C VAL A 177 -3.90 36.39 0.43
N VAL A 178 -4.19 37.66 0.75
CA VAL A 178 -4.67 38.66 -0.18
C VAL A 178 -3.46 39.07 -1.03
N GLU A 179 -3.51 38.75 -2.33
CA GLU A 179 -2.47 39.13 -3.29
C GLU A 179 -2.37 40.64 -3.43
N PRO A 180 -1.19 41.24 -3.27
CA PRO A 180 -0.91 42.54 -3.85
C PRO A 180 -0.28 42.36 -5.24
N VAL A 181 -0.88 42.98 -6.22
CA VAL A 181 -0.36 43.16 -7.58
C VAL A 181 0.98 43.81 -7.52
N ALA A 182 2.05 43.20 -8.00
CA ALA A 182 3.38 43.78 -8.18
C ALA A 182 3.86 43.65 -9.62
N GLU A 183 4.47 44.72 -10.09
CA GLU A 183 5.04 44.98 -11.41
C GLU A 183 6.17 44.00 -11.80
N PRO A 184 6.50 43.86 -13.10
CA PRO A 184 7.42 42.86 -13.61
C PRO A 184 8.89 43.26 -13.42
N GLU A 185 9.70 42.40 -12.80
CA GLU A 185 11.15 42.45 -12.79
C GLU A 185 11.81 41.23 -13.45
N PRO A 186 13.10 41.29 -13.82
CA PRO A 186 13.62 40.68 -15.03
C PRO A 186 13.99 39.19 -14.88
N VAL A 187 13.97 38.54 -16.02
CA VAL A 187 14.27 37.12 -16.26
C VAL A 187 15.66 36.76 -15.71
N VAL A 188 15.67 35.87 -14.69
CA VAL A 188 16.87 35.13 -14.26
C VAL A 188 16.67 33.69 -14.65
N GLU A 189 17.63 33.09 -15.35
CA GLU A 189 17.67 31.70 -15.78
C GLU A 189 17.50 30.75 -14.58
N PRO A 190 16.76 29.62 -14.73
CA PRO A 190 16.58 28.68 -13.64
C PRO A 190 17.81 27.79 -13.45
N GLU A 191 18.42 27.88 -12.27
CA GLU A 191 19.37 26.89 -11.78
C GLU A 191 18.67 25.53 -11.64
N ILE A 192 19.25 24.54 -12.29
CA ILE A 192 18.80 23.13 -12.30
C ILE A 192 19.11 22.52 -10.93
N LYS A 193 18.07 22.23 -10.13
CA LYS A 193 18.21 21.42 -8.92
C LYS A 193 18.40 19.94 -9.32
N GLU A 194 19.60 19.44 -9.12
CA GLU A 194 19.91 18.02 -9.17
C GLU A 194 19.20 17.28 -8.03
N SER A 195 18.12 16.52 -8.34
CA SER A 195 17.58 15.48 -7.45
C SER A 195 16.69 14.49 -8.20
N SER A 196 17.22 13.76 -9.18
CA SER A 196 16.65 12.48 -9.60
C SER A 196 17.77 11.46 -9.66
N THR A 197 17.56 10.33 -8.99
CA THR A 197 18.50 9.19 -8.94
C THR A 197 18.53 8.41 -10.26
N ASP A 198 17.62 8.74 -11.19
CA ASP A 198 17.53 8.09 -12.51
C ASP A 198 18.18 8.98 -13.58
N PRO A 199 19.26 8.51 -14.24
CA PRO A 199 19.96 9.23 -15.31
C PRO A 199 19.08 9.64 -16.49
N PHE A 200 18.00 8.92 -16.75
CA PHE A 200 17.09 9.10 -17.88
C PHE A 200 15.72 9.68 -17.51
N ASP A 201 15.54 10.11 -16.27
CA ASP A 201 14.29 10.72 -15.84
C ASP A 201 13.87 11.89 -16.74
N GLY A 202 12.60 11.88 -17.17
CA GLY A 202 12.05 12.89 -18.09
C GLY A 202 12.42 12.73 -19.57
N ILE A 203 13.22 11.73 -19.96
CA ILE A 203 13.55 11.41 -21.38
C ILE A 203 12.60 10.33 -21.89
N LYS A 204 12.03 10.52 -23.07
CA LYS A 204 11.18 9.49 -23.68
C LYS A 204 12.05 8.33 -24.19
N THR A 205 11.61 7.10 -23.98
CA THR A 205 12.32 5.89 -24.43
C THR A 205 12.71 5.94 -25.90
N LYS A 206 11.83 6.48 -26.75
CA LYS A 206 12.10 6.67 -28.18
C LYS A 206 13.27 7.63 -28.45
N ASP A 207 13.44 8.69 -27.66
CA ASP A 207 14.54 9.64 -27.81
C ASP A 207 15.89 9.01 -27.40
N ILE A 208 15.87 8.02 -26.51
CA ILE A 208 17.07 7.24 -26.13
C ILE A 208 17.48 6.30 -27.27
N GLU A 209 16.51 5.60 -27.84
CA GLU A 209 16.72 4.68 -28.97
C GLU A 209 17.24 5.43 -30.22
N ASP A 210 16.55 6.51 -30.61
CA ASP A 210 16.92 7.34 -31.77
C ASP A 210 18.32 7.97 -31.59
N PHE A 211 18.69 8.38 -30.37
CA PHE A 211 20.02 8.92 -30.08
C PHE A 211 21.10 7.84 -30.16
N ALA A 212 20.82 6.65 -29.60
CA ALA A 212 21.76 5.53 -29.61
C ALA A 212 22.06 5.06 -31.06
N GLU A 213 21.01 4.97 -31.90
CA GLU A 213 21.17 4.61 -33.33
C GLU A 213 21.94 5.70 -34.12
N LEU A 214 21.60 6.98 -33.90
CA LEU A 214 22.17 8.08 -34.67
C LEU A 214 23.65 8.30 -34.38
N PHE A 215 24.08 8.09 -33.13
CA PHE A 215 25.44 8.33 -32.67
C PHE A 215 26.24 7.05 -32.40
N ASP A 216 25.72 5.88 -32.79
CA ASP A 216 26.33 4.54 -32.60
C ASP A 216 26.86 4.37 -31.15
N THR A 217 26.05 4.76 -30.17
CA THR A 217 26.46 4.80 -28.78
C THR A 217 26.07 3.50 -28.08
N PRO A 218 27.03 2.71 -27.56
CA PRO A 218 26.72 1.48 -26.84
C PRO A 218 25.96 1.77 -25.52
N PRO A 219 25.19 0.80 -24.99
CA PRO A 219 24.52 0.96 -23.72
C PRO A 219 25.51 1.23 -22.58
N PRO A 220 25.18 2.12 -21.63
CA PRO A 220 26.11 2.51 -20.56
C PRO A 220 26.41 1.32 -19.65
N SER A 221 27.69 1.14 -19.30
CA SER A 221 28.18 0.05 -18.44
C SER A 221 28.32 0.47 -16.96
N SER A 222 28.12 1.74 -16.65
CA SER A 222 28.18 2.28 -15.28
C SER A 222 27.19 3.43 -15.10
N ASP A 223 26.79 3.70 -13.84
CA ASP A 223 25.90 4.82 -13.49
C ASP A 223 26.45 6.17 -13.97
N LYS A 224 27.77 6.36 -13.89
CA LYS A 224 28.43 7.58 -14.36
C LYS A 224 28.26 7.79 -15.87
N GLU A 225 28.41 6.72 -16.64
CA GLU A 225 28.21 6.75 -18.09
C GLU A 225 26.73 6.98 -18.43
N ALA A 226 25.82 6.40 -17.67
CA ALA A 226 24.37 6.61 -17.81
C ALA A 226 23.99 8.08 -17.56
N PHE A 227 24.55 8.74 -16.55
CA PHE A 227 24.33 10.16 -16.28
C PHE A 227 24.89 11.06 -17.40
N GLU A 228 26.08 10.77 -17.90
CA GLU A 228 26.65 11.51 -19.03
C GLU A 228 25.85 11.33 -20.32
N MET A 229 25.38 10.12 -20.58
CA MET A 229 24.51 9.82 -21.72
C MET A 229 23.17 10.56 -21.60
N GLY A 230 22.53 10.53 -20.44
CA GLY A 230 21.30 11.28 -20.16
C GLY A 230 21.43 12.78 -20.38
N LYS A 231 22.56 13.39 -19.99
CA LYS A 231 22.87 14.80 -20.28
C LYS A 231 22.97 15.07 -21.77
N LYS A 232 23.64 14.21 -22.52
CA LYS A 232 23.80 14.36 -23.98
C LYS A 232 22.46 14.25 -24.70
N ILE A 233 21.62 13.29 -24.32
CA ILE A 233 20.28 13.12 -24.90
C ILE A 233 19.39 14.31 -24.62
N ARG A 234 19.36 14.82 -23.37
CA ARG A 234 18.59 16.04 -23.03
C ARG A 234 19.01 17.24 -23.87
N LYS A 235 20.31 17.44 -24.05
CA LYS A 235 20.83 18.53 -24.91
C LYS A 235 20.40 18.33 -26.36
N TRP A 236 20.56 17.14 -26.92
CA TRP A 236 20.16 16.83 -28.29
C TRP A 236 18.67 17.02 -28.54
N VAL A 237 17.81 16.65 -27.56
CA VAL A 237 16.37 16.88 -27.62
C VAL A 237 16.05 18.39 -27.55
N ALA A 238 16.74 19.15 -26.69
CA ALA A 238 16.57 20.59 -26.55
C ALA A 238 17.00 21.33 -27.83
N ASP A 239 18.05 20.86 -28.51
CA ASP A 239 18.56 21.42 -29.77
C ASP A 239 17.69 21.02 -31.00
N GLY A 240 16.52 20.37 -30.78
CA GLY A 240 15.55 20.04 -31.83
C GLY A 240 15.87 18.75 -32.61
N ARG A 241 16.63 17.84 -32.03
CA ARG A 241 17.01 16.53 -32.61
C ARG A 241 17.73 16.65 -33.94
N PRO A 242 18.87 17.38 -34.05
CA PRO A 242 19.64 17.48 -35.28
C PRO A 242 20.15 16.09 -35.70
N LYS A 243 20.12 15.83 -37.03
CA LYS A 243 20.61 14.58 -37.62
C LYS A 243 22.13 14.64 -37.76
#